data_66058cf185bc401365f43e56acd93292
#
_entry.id   66058cf185bc401365f43e56acd93292
#
_cell.length_a   1.000
_cell.length_b   1.000
_cell.length_c   1.000
_cell.angle_alpha   90.00
_cell.angle_beta   90.00
_cell.angle_gamma   90.00
#
_symmetry.space_group_name_H-M   'P 1'
#
loop_
_entity.id
_entity.type
_entity.pdbx_description
1 polymer ?
#
loop_
_entity_poly.entity_id
_entity_poly.type
_entity_poly.pdbx_seq_one_letter_code
_entity_poly.pdbx_strand_id
1 'polypeptide(L)'
;MHITTFSKVQMNPLCPKQEEIRIEDIAHAQSLMTRANGHFPEFYSVGQHSIACAREAIARNYSSRVVLACLLHDGSEAYLSDITRPVKGELSEYRRIEKNMQDAIYVRFLGQIPYDEEMSHITDIDNACLYYEFDHYMGEKLMEQAPLLVTDPAFETLPFAQVEQEFLDLFATLTV
;
A
#
# COMPACT_ATOMS: atom_id res chain seq x y z
N MET A 1 8.02 -17.88 16.57
CA MET A 1 9.06 -17.26 15.69
C MET A 1 8.64 -15.82 15.46
N HIS A 2 9.58 -14.85 15.40
CA HIS A 2 9.28 -13.42 15.21
C HIS A 2 10.21 -12.83 14.16
N ILE A 3 9.80 -11.69 13.60
CA ILE A 3 10.64 -10.75 12.85
C ILE A 3 10.98 -9.57 13.77
N THR A 4 12.07 -8.87 13.47
CA THR A 4 12.40 -7.60 14.13
C THR A 4 12.21 -6.49 13.11
N THR A 5 11.33 -5.53 13.41
CA THR A 5 10.99 -4.41 12.52
C THR A 5 12.04 -3.28 12.59
N PHE A 6 11.89 -2.28 11.76
CA PHE A 6 12.75 -1.08 11.76
C PHE A 6 12.76 -0.37 13.14
N SER A 7 11.60 -0.23 13.77
CA SER A 7 11.47 0.35 15.12
C SER A 7 11.91 -0.59 16.26
N LYS A 8 12.54 -1.74 15.94
CA LYS A 8 13.04 -2.76 16.88
C LYS A 8 11.94 -3.49 17.66
N VAL A 9 10.72 -3.47 17.18
CA VAL A 9 9.64 -4.30 17.70
C VAL A 9 9.83 -5.74 17.23
N GLN A 10 9.72 -6.68 18.14
CA GLN A 10 9.68 -8.12 17.83
C GLN A 10 8.22 -8.54 17.71
N MET A 11 7.77 -8.87 16.49
CA MET A 11 6.41 -9.29 16.25
C MET A 11 6.32 -10.64 15.55
N ASN A 12 5.21 -11.34 15.77
CA ASN A 12 4.89 -12.55 15.02
C ASN A 12 3.93 -12.20 13.87
N PRO A 13 4.38 -12.18 12.60
CA PRO A 13 3.51 -11.78 11.48
C PRO A 13 2.37 -12.77 11.22
N LEU A 14 2.43 -14.00 11.74
CA LEU A 14 1.33 -14.98 11.64
C LEU A 14 0.21 -14.73 12.67
N CYS A 15 0.49 -13.94 13.73
CA CYS A 15 -0.44 -13.58 14.79
C CYS A 15 -0.14 -12.13 15.23
N PRO A 16 -0.41 -11.14 14.37
CA PRO A 16 -0.08 -9.75 14.65
C PRO A 16 -0.92 -9.20 15.80
N LYS A 17 -0.27 -8.42 16.66
CA LYS A 17 -0.95 -7.65 17.71
C LYS A 17 -0.93 -6.19 17.33
N GLN A 18 -2.05 -5.50 17.54
CA GLN A 18 -2.20 -4.10 17.14
C GLN A 18 -1.16 -3.18 17.78
N GLU A 19 -0.77 -3.41 19.02
CA GLU A 19 0.24 -2.65 19.73
C GLU A 19 1.68 -2.84 19.18
N GLU A 20 1.89 -3.90 18.39
CA GLU A 20 3.17 -4.19 17.73
C GLU A 20 3.25 -3.54 16.33
N ILE A 21 2.12 -3.06 15.77
CA ILE A 21 2.05 -2.44 14.45
C ILE A 21 2.32 -0.94 14.57
N ARG A 22 3.36 -0.48 13.88
CA ARG A 22 3.81 0.91 13.88
C ARG A 22 3.82 1.49 12.47
N ILE A 23 3.36 2.73 12.34
CA ILE A 23 3.32 3.40 11.04
C ILE A 23 4.71 3.65 10.48
N GLU A 24 5.69 3.90 11.34
CA GLU A 24 7.09 4.12 10.98
C GLU A 24 7.69 2.87 10.32
N ASP A 25 7.31 1.68 10.78
CA ASP A 25 7.77 0.41 10.19
C ASP A 25 7.18 0.21 8.79
N ILE A 26 5.90 0.55 8.61
CA ILE A 26 5.21 0.45 7.31
C ILE A 26 5.83 1.44 6.32
N ALA A 27 5.92 2.72 6.70
CA ALA A 27 6.48 3.77 5.85
C ALA A 27 7.92 3.45 5.42
N HIS A 28 8.77 3.04 6.38
CA HIS A 28 10.15 2.68 6.11
C HIS A 28 10.25 1.48 5.16
N ALA A 29 9.59 0.37 5.47
CA ALA A 29 9.66 -0.83 4.64
C ALA A 29 9.14 -0.58 3.23
N GLN A 30 7.98 0.06 3.08
CA GLN A 30 7.38 0.34 1.78
C GLN A 30 8.20 1.33 0.94
N SER A 31 8.93 2.27 1.56
CA SER A 31 9.82 3.17 0.82
C SER A 31 11.00 2.45 0.17
N LEU A 32 11.41 1.30 0.71
CA LEU A 32 12.51 0.48 0.23
C LEU A 32 12.07 -0.71 -0.63
N MET A 33 10.79 -1.07 -0.60
CA MET A 33 10.24 -2.17 -1.40
C MET A 33 9.95 -1.71 -2.82
N THR A 34 10.48 -2.44 -3.81
CA THR A 34 10.23 -2.14 -5.22
C THR A 34 8.91 -2.71 -5.70
N ARG A 35 8.19 -1.97 -6.53
CA ARG A 35 7.00 -2.45 -7.25
C ARG A 35 7.39 -3.45 -8.34
N ALA A 36 6.41 -4.28 -8.75
CA ALA A 36 6.56 -5.27 -9.83
C ALA A 36 7.79 -6.18 -9.66
N ASN A 37 8.16 -6.52 -8.41
CA ASN A 37 9.35 -7.31 -8.08
C ASN A 37 10.65 -6.80 -8.75
N GLY A 38 10.76 -5.48 -8.99
CA GLY A 38 11.92 -4.86 -9.62
C GLY A 38 12.00 -5.04 -11.14
N HIS A 39 10.89 -5.38 -11.80
CA HIS A 39 10.84 -5.49 -13.27
C HIS A 39 10.58 -4.15 -13.96
N PHE A 40 10.21 -3.10 -13.24
CA PHE A 40 10.20 -1.75 -13.84
C PHE A 40 11.62 -1.31 -14.19
N PRO A 41 11.83 -0.54 -15.28
CA PRO A 41 13.16 -0.09 -15.70
C PRO A 41 13.82 0.88 -14.72
N GLU A 42 13.02 1.51 -13.86
CA GLU A 42 13.44 2.43 -12.83
C GLU A 42 12.87 2.01 -11.46
N PHE A 43 13.51 2.48 -10.39
CA PHE A 43 13.00 2.20 -9.05
C PHE A 43 11.73 3.02 -8.79
N TYR A 44 10.66 2.31 -8.51
CA TYR A 44 9.39 2.84 -8.00
C TYR A 44 8.95 1.99 -6.82
N SER A 45 8.72 2.62 -5.68
CA SER A 45 8.48 1.88 -4.44
C SER A 45 6.99 1.61 -4.18
N VAL A 46 6.71 0.60 -3.36
CA VAL A 46 5.37 0.36 -2.80
C VAL A 46 4.87 1.59 -2.03
N GLY A 47 5.77 2.30 -1.34
CA GLY A 47 5.43 3.56 -0.65
C GLY A 47 4.96 4.66 -1.61
N GLN A 48 5.62 4.82 -2.78
CA GLN A 48 5.16 5.77 -3.80
C GLN A 48 3.78 5.42 -4.35
N HIS A 49 3.53 4.13 -4.61
CA HIS A 49 2.22 3.64 -5.01
C HIS A 49 1.14 3.94 -3.96
N SER A 50 1.40 3.63 -2.69
CA SER A 50 0.46 3.89 -1.59
C SER A 50 0.14 5.38 -1.45
N ILE A 51 1.15 6.27 -1.59
CA ILE A 51 0.97 7.72 -1.61
C ILE A 51 0.12 8.16 -2.82
N ALA A 52 0.39 7.60 -4.01
CA ALA A 52 -0.38 7.90 -5.21
C ALA A 52 -1.85 7.49 -5.05
N CYS A 53 -2.14 6.31 -4.50
CA CYS A 53 -3.49 5.86 -4.18
C CYS A 53 -4.21 6.81 -3.20
N ALA A 54 -3.53 7.24 -2.15
CA ALA A 54 -4.10 8.19 -1.19
C ALA A 54 -4.38 9.57 -1.83
N ARG A 55 -3.48 10.08 -2.67
CA ARG A 55 -3.67 11.33 -3.42
C ARG A 55 -4.83 11.25 -4.41
N GLU A 56 -4.96 10.12 -5.09
CA GLU A 56 -6.10 9.86 -5.98
C GLU A 56 -7.43 9.84 -5.19
N ALA A 57 -7.46 9.24 -4.01
CA ALA A 57 -8.63 9.27 -3.12
C ALA A 57 -8.99 10.70 -2.69
N ILE A 58 -7.99 11.54 -2.38
CA ILE A 58 -8.20 12.97 -2.09
C ILE A 58 -8.80 13.69 -3.31
N ALA A 59 -8.22 13.48 -4.49
CA ALA A 59 -8.67 14.13 -5.73
C ALA A 59 -10.10 13.73 -6.11
N ARG A 60 -10.52 12.50 -5.77
CA ARG A 60 -11.91 12.03 -5.91
C ARG A 60 -12.84 12.52 -4.82
N ASN A 61 -12.35 13.33 -3.86
CA ASN A 61 -13.12 13.85 -2.71
C ASN A 61 -13.70 12.76 -1.81
N TYR A 62 -13.00 11.64 -1.61
CA TYR A 62 -13.38 10.63 -0.64
C TYR A 62 -13.10 11.10 0.80
N SER A 63 -13.75 10.45 1.77
CA SER A 63 -13.56 10.74 3.19
C SER A 63 -12.10 10.50 3.62
N SER A 64 -11.65 11.21 4.67
CA SER A 64 -10.30 10.99 5.25
C SER A 64 -10.07 9.53 5.63
N ARG A 65 -11.12 8.82 6.02
CA ARG A 65 -11.06 7.40 6.32
C ARG A 65 -10.73 6.54 5.09
N VAL A 66 -11.36 6.80 3.95
CA VAL A 66 -11.04 6.11 2.67
C VAL A 66 -9.65 6.48 2.20
N VAL A 67 -9.26 7.75 2.31
CA VAL A 67 -7.90 8.21 1.98
C VAL A 67 -6.85 7.46 2.81
N LEU A 68 -7.06 7.38 4.12
CA LEU A 68 -6.16 6.64 5.02
C LEU A 68 -6.14 5.15 4.70
N ALA A 69 -7.30 4.56 4.36
CA ALA A 69 -7.35 3.16 3.94
C ALA A 69 -6.58 2.91 2.63
N CYS A 70 -6.64 3.84 1.66
CA CYS A 70 -5.84 3.79 0.43
C CYS A 70 -4.34 3.92 0.73
N LEU A 71 -3.93 4.77 1.68
CA LEU A 71 -2.52 4.87 2.09
C LEU A 71 -2.00 3.56 2.70
N LEU A 72 -2.86 2.81 3.38
CA LEU A 72 -2.50 1.62 4.14
C LEU A 72 -2.85 0.29 3.45
N HIS A 73 -3.40 0.30 2.22
CA HIS A 73 -3.98 -0.90 1.60
C HIS A 73 -2.96 -2.02 1.37
N ASP A 74 -1.71 -1.68 1.09
CA ASP A 74 -0.58 -2.61 0.95
C ASP A 74 0.27 -2.69 2.24
N GLY A 75 -0.24 -2.21 3.39
CA GLY A 75 0.51 -2.14 4.65
C GLY A 75 1.05 -3.48 5.14
N SER A 76 0.33 -4.59 4.86
CA SER A 76 0.75 -5.95 5.21
C SER A 76 2.05 -6.37 4.54
N GLU A 77 2.37 -5.83 3.37
CA GLU A 77 3.58 -6.15 2.62
C GLU A 77 4.86 -5.77 3.37
N ALA A 78 4.81 -4.71 4.19
CA ALA A 78 5.91 -4.31 5.06
C ALA A 78 6.39 -5.43 6.01
N TYR A 79 5.52 -6.41 6.30
CA TYR A 79 5.77 -7.53 7.21
C TYR A 79 5.86 -8.88 6.52
N LEU A 80 5.31 -9.00 5.28
CA LEU A 80 5.14 -10.28 4.58
C LEU A 80 5.82 -10.31 3.20
N SER A 81 6.21 -9.15 2.65
CA SER A 81 6.67 -8.94 1.27
C SER A 81 5.53 -8.84 0.24
N ASP A 82 5.78 -8.13 -0.86
CA ASP A 82 4.93 -8.11 -2.05
C ASP A 82 5.10 -9.42 -2.83
N ILE A 83 3.98 -10.04 -3.19
CA ILE A 83 3.94 -11.21 -4.07
C ILE A 83 3.05 -10.89 -5.26
N THR A 84 3.56 -11.10 -6.47
CA THR A 84 2.82 -10.81 -7.71
C THR A 84 1.47 -11.54 -7.76
N ARG A 85 0.44 -10.85 -8.27
CA ARG A 85 -0.95 -11.35 -8.30
C ARG A 85 -1.10 -12.77 -8.84
N PRO A 86 -0.43 -13.19 -9.96
CA PRO A 86 -0.55 -14.57 -10.45
C PRO A 86 -0.06 -15.61 -9.45
N VAL A 87 1.04 -15.36 -8.77
CA VAL A 87 1.60 -16.27 -7.75
C VAL A 87 0.75 -16.25 -6.50
N LYS A 88 0.37 -15.06 -6.02
CA LYS A 88 -0.51 -14.86 -4.84
C LYS A 88 -1.83 -15.62 -4.99
N GLY A 89 -2.37 -15.72 -6.21
CA GLY A 89 -3.59 -16.47 -6.54
C GLY A 89 -3.54 -17.95 -6.15
N GLU A 90 -2.37 -18.58 -6.29
CA GLU A 90 -2.14 -20.00 -5.98
C GLU A 90 -1.77 -20.26 -4.51
N LEU A 91 -1.48 -19.22 -3.72
CA LEU A 91 -0.99 -19.31 -2.34
C LEU A 91 -2.10 -19.02 -1.32
N SER A 92 -3.01 -19.98 -1.09
CA SER A 92 -4.16 -19.81 -0.21
C SER A 92 -3.75 -19.48 1.26
N GLU A 93 -2.73 -20.14 1.78
CA GLU A 93 -2.21 -19.86 3.14
C GLU A 93 -1.60 -18.48 3.24
N TYR A 94 -0.85 -18.03 2.23
CA TYR A 94 -0.31 -16.68 2.21
C TYR A 94 -1.43 -15.63 2.22
N ARG A 95 -2.45 -15.78 1.37
CA ARG A 95 -3.61 -14.86 1.34
C ARG A 95 -4.33 -14.77 2.68
N ARG A 96 -4.45 -15.89 3.39
CA ARG A 96 -5.04 -15.91 4.74
C ARG A 96 -4.19 -15.14 5.74
N ILE A 97 -2.86 -15.30 5.69
CA ILE A 97 -1.91 -14.58 6.56
C ILE A 97 -1.91 -13.10 6.23
N GLU A 98 -1.83 -12.75 4.95
CA GLU A 98 -1.86 -11.38 4.44
C GLU A 98 -3.15 -10.66 4.87
N LYS A 99 -4.30 -11.28 4.65
CA LYS A 99 -5.59 -10.72 5.07
C LYS A 99 -5.61 -10.46 6.59
N ASN A 100 -5.13 -11.40 7.38
CA ASN A 100 -5.10 -11.25 8.84
C ASN A 100 -4.20 -10.08 9.29
N MET A 101 -3.04 -9.92 8.64
CA MET A 101 -2.14 -8.80 8.90
C MET A 101 -2.78 -7.47 8.46
N GLN A 102 -3.37 -7.43 7.26
CA GLN A 102 -4.02 -6.23 6.72
C GLN A 102 -5.22 -5.80 7.56
N ASP A 103 -6.05 -6.76 8.00
CA ASP A 103 -7.17 -6.51 8.90
C ASP A 103 -6.67 -5.89 10.23
N ALA A 104 -5.57 -6.41 10.79
CA ALA A 104 -4.98 -5.87 12.02
C ALA A 104 -4.46 -4.42 11.84
N ILE A 105 -3.88 -4.11 10.68
CA ILE A 105 -3.44 -2.75 10.32
C ILE A 105 -4.65 -1.81 10.24
N TYR A 106 -5.70 -2.20 9.53
CA TYR A 106 -6.92 -1.39 9.43
C TYR A 106 -7.56 -1.17 10.81
N VAL A 107 -7.68 -2.20 11.64
CA VAL A 107 -8.23 -2.05 12.99
C VAL A 107 -7.35 -1.12 13.83
N ARG A 108 -6.01 -1.22 13.71
CA ARG A 108 -5.07 -0.37 14.44
C ARG A 108 -5.24 1.12 14.12
N PHE A 109 -5.38 1.48 12.84
CA PHE A 109 -5.32 2.87 12.40
C PHE A 109 -6.68 3.47 12.02
N LEU A 110 -7.66 2.64 11.64
CA LEU A 110 -9.01 3.07 11.29
C LEU A 110 -10.04 2.74 12.39
N GLY A 111 -9.65 1.97 13.42
CA GLY A 111 -10.55 1.47 14.46
C GLY A 111 -11.36 0.24 14.05
N GLN A 112 -11.54 -0.01 12.77
CA GLN A 112 -12.23 -1.17 12.20
C GLN A 112 -11.82 -1.39 10.74
N ILE A 113 -12.11 -2.58 10.22
CA ILE A 113 -11.92 -2.92 8.80
C ILE A 113 -12.80 -2.00 7.93
N PRO A 114 -12.35 -1.55 6.74
CA PRO A 114 -13.19 -0.82 5.80
C PRO A 114 -14.46 -1.59 5.43
N TYR A 115 -15.57 -0.87 5.27
CA TYR A 115 -16.82 -1.45 4.77
C TYR A 115 -16.70 -1.88 3.30
N ASP A 116 -17.62 -2.71 2.81
CA ASP A 116 -17.61 -3.22 1.44
C ASP A 116 -17.56 -2.09 0.39
N GLU A 117 -18.30 -1.00 0.61
CA GLU A 117 -18.28 0.18 -0.26
C GLU A 117 -16.90 0.88 -0.24
N GLU A 118 -16.31 1.06 0.95
CA GLU A 118 -14.96 1.62 1.11
C GLU A 118 -13.92 0.72 0.42
N MET A 119 -14.02 -0.61 0.60
CA MET A 119 -13.14 -1.59 -0.06
C MET A 119 -13.26 -1.54 -1.58
N SER A 120 -14.46 -1.31 -2.12
CA SER A 120 -14.65 -1.12 -3.56
C SER A 120 -13.89 0.12 -4.05
N HIS A 121 -13.99 1.24 -3.35
CA HIS A 121 -13.24 2.46 -3.69
C HIS A 121 -11.73 2.27 -3.64
N ILE A 122 -11.23 1.58 -2.61
CA ILE A 122 -9.79 1.27 -2.46
C ILE A 122 -9.32 0.42 -3.65
N THR A 123 -10.06 -0.64 -3.98
CA THR A 123 -9.74 -1.55 -5.09
C THR A 123 -9.76 -0.83 -6.44
N ASP A 124 -10.73 0.05 -6.67
CA ASP A 124 -10.84 0.82 -7.91
C ASP A 124 -9.65 1.78 -8.08
N ILE A 125 -9.22 2.40 -6.98
CA ILE A 125 -8.06 3.31 -6.97
C ILE A 125 -6.75 2.53 -7.18
N ASP A 126 -6.54 1.44 -6.44
CA ASP A 126 -5.36 0.57 -6.61
C ASP A 126 -5.23 0.10 -8.07
N ASN A 127 -6.31 -0.43 -8.65
CA ASN A 127 -6.32 -0.87 -10.03
C ASN A 127 -6.06 0.27 -11.03
N ALA A 128 -6.55 1.49 -10.75
CA ALA A 128 -6.27 2.65 -11.59
C ALA A 128 -4.78 3.03 -11.52
N CYS A 129 -4.22 3.18 -10.32
CA CYS A 129 -2.80 3.49 -10.14
C CYS A 129 -1.92 2.43 -10.79
N LEU A 130 -2.20 1.15 -10.55
CA LEU A 130 -1.48 0.02 -11.16
C LEU A 130 -1.52 0.08 -12.70
N TYR A 131 -2.68 0.37 -13.30
CA TYR A 131 -2.79 0.48 -14.75
C TYR A 131 -1.83 1.53 -15.32
N TYR A 132 -1.81 2.73 -14.72
CA TYR A 132 -0.97 3.82 -15.21
C TYR A 132 0.53 3.62 -14.90
N GLU A 133 0.88 2.91 -13.82
CA GLU A 133 2.24 2.47 -13.55
C GLU A 133 2.76 1.56 -14.68
N PHE A 134 1.97 0.56 -15.06
CA PHE A 134 2.34 -0.37 -16.13
C PHE A 134 2.35 0.28 -17.51
N ASP A 135 1.39 1.15 -17.80
CA ASP A 135 1.38 1.92 -19.06
C ASP A 135 2.62 2.81 -19.16
N HIS A 136 3.01 3.49 -18.07
CA HIS A 136 4.19 4.35 -18.03
C HIS A 136 5.51 3.56 -18.12
N TYR A 137 5.72 2.59 -17.24
CA TYR A 137 7.00 1.91 -17.11
C TYR A 137 7.22 0.79 -18.14
N MET A 138 6.14 0.12 -18.56
CA MET A 138 6.22 -1.08 -19.40
C MET A 138 5.58 -0.88 -20.78
N GLY A 139 4.81 0.20 -20.99
CA GLY A 139 3.98 0.37 -22.18
C GLY A 139 2.87 -0.69 -22.29
N GLU A 140 2.50 -1.29 -21.16
CA GLU A 140 1.53 -2.38 -21.09
C GLU A 140 0.18 -1.89 -20.56
N LYS A 141 -0.87 -2.07 -21.36
CA LYS A 141 -2.24 -1.77 -20.96
C LYS A 141 -2.89 -3.00 -20.33
N LEU A 142 -3.04 -2.97 -19.02
CA LEU A 142 -3.61 -4.07 -18.24
C LEU A 142 -5.10 -4.31 -18.46
N MET A 143 -5.81 -3.34 -19.07
CA MET A 143 -7.25 -3.38 -19.38
C MET A 143 -7.51 -2.76 -20.73
N GLU A 144 -8.62 -3.18 -21.40
CA GLU A 144 -9.02 -2.62 -22.69
C GLU A 144 -9.36 -1.12 -22.61
N GLN A 145 -10.00 -0.71 -21.52
CA GLN A 145 -10.34 0.67 -21.24
C GLN A 145 -9.52 1.18 -20.06
N ALA A 146 -8.87 2.32 -20.26
CA ALA A 146 -8.14 2.97 -19.18
C ALA A 146 -9.13 3.35 -18.04
N PRO A 147 -8.83 2.98 -16.78
CA PRO A 147 -9.64 3.37 -15.64
C PRO A 147 -9.55 4.88 -15.41
N LEU A 148 -10.53 5.44 -14.70
CA LEU A 148 -10.48 6.84 -14.29
C LEU A 148 -9.28 7.07 -13.36
N LEU A 149 -8.44 8.05 -13.72
CA LEU A 149 -7.43 8.62 -12.85
C LEU A 149 -7.58 10.14 -12.90
N VAL A 150 -7.78 10.79 -11.75
CA VAL A 150 -7.99 12.24 -11.62
C VAL A 150 -6.66 12.95 -11.42
N THR A 151 -5.73 12.31 -10.72
CA THR A 151 -4.39 12.83 -10.50
C THR A 151 -3.48 12.60 -11.70
N ASP A 152 -2.37 13.35 -11.76
CA ASP A 152 -1.26 13.12 -12.68
C ASP A 152 -0.04 12.68 -11.86
N PRO A 153 0.15 11.37 -11.65
CA PRO A 153 1.24 10.87 -10.81
C PRO A 153 2.59 11.16 -11.46
N ALA A 154 3.52 11.69 -10.67
CA ALA A 154 4.90 11.80 -11.10
C ALA A 154 5.58 10.42 -10.98
N PHE A 155 5.83 9.80 -12.12
CA PHE A 155 6.57 8.53 -12.20
C PHE A 155 8.08 8.83 -12.27
N GLU A 156 8.67 9.12 -11.12
CA GLU A 156 10.11 9.43 -11.00
C GLU A 156 10.74 8.66 -9.85
N THR A 157 12.03 8.36 -10.00
CA THR A 157 12.79 7.76 -8.92
C THR A 157 13.02 8.78 -7.81
N LEU A 158 12.41 8.57 -6.65
CA LEU A 158 12.59 9.42 -5.47
C LEU A 158 13.53 8.76 -4.46
N PRO A 159 14.31 9.55 -3.70
CA PRO A 159 15.04 9.04 -2.54
C PRO A 159 14.08 8.39 -1.54
N PHE A 160 14.39 7.18 -1.09
CA PHE A 160 13.53 6.44 -0.16
C PHE A 160 13.21 7.22 1.12
N ALA A 161 14.16 7.99 1.67
CA ALA A 161 13.93 8.84 2.84
C ALA A 161 12.89 9.96 2.59
N GLN A 162 12.81 10.46 1.35
CA GLN A 162 11.78 11.42 0.96
C GLN A 162 10.41 10.74 0.89
N VAL A 163 10.34 9.55 0.31
CA VAL A 163 9.09 8.76 0.23
C VAL A 163 8.60 8.39 1.63
N GLU A 164 9.49 7.93 2.51
CA GLU A 164 9.17 7.62 3.90
C GLU A 164 8.59 8.84 4.62
N GLN A 165 9.25 10.00 4.51
CA GLN A 165 8.78 11.22 5.15
C GLN A 165 7.43 11.67 4.61
N GLU A 166 7.22 11.62 3.29
CA GLU A 166 5.97 12.01 2.66
C GLU A 166 4.81 11.09 3.08
N PHE A 167 5.06 9.78 3.20
CA PHE A 167 4.09 8.81 3.71
C PHE A 167 3.67 9.17 5.14
N LEU A 168 4.65 9.46 6.02
CA LEU A 168 4.41 9.83 7.42
C LEU A 168 3.67 11.16 7.55
N ASP A 169 4.03 12.16 6.75
CA ASP A 169 3.37 13.47 6.74
C ASP A 169 1.89 13.34 6.31
N LEU A 170 1.64 12.56 5.25
CA LEU A 170 0.28 12.30 4.80
C LEU A 170 -0.54 11.54 5.86
N PHE A 171 0.04 10.51 6.48
CA PHE A 171 -0.60 9.80 7.59
C PHE A 171 -0.94 10.75 8.75
N ALA A 172 -0.01 11.62 9.15
CA ALA A 172 -0.23 12.56 10.24
C ALA A 172 -1.39 13.52 9.95
N THR A 173 -1.55 13.99 8.70
CA THR A 173 -2.67 14.88 8.31
C THR A 173 -4.04 14.19 8.37
N LEU A 174 -4.09 12.87 8.26
CA LEU A 174 -5.31 12.08 8.21
C LEU A 174 -5.76 11.55 9.59
N THR A 175 -4.90 11.64 10.59
CA THR A 175 -5.11 11.07 11.93
C THR A 175 -5.23 12.12 13.05
N VAL A 176 -5.40 13.38 12.69
CA VAL A 176 -5.62 14.52 13.63
C VAL A 176 -7.07 14.59 14.09
#